data_daddc67b6a545fff9d707725323a15dd
#
_entry.id   daddc67b6a545fff9d707725323a15dd
#
_cell.length_a   1.000
_cell.length_b   1.000
_cell.length_c   1.000
_cell.angle_alpha   90.00
_cell.angle_beta   90.00
_cell.angle_gamma   90.00
#
_symmetry.space_group_name_H-M   'P 1'
#
loop_
_entity.id
_entity.type
_entity.pdbx_description
1 polymer ?
#
loop_
_entity_poly.entity_id
_entity_poly.type
_entity_poly.pdbx_seq_one_letter_code
_entity_poly.pdbx_strand_id
1 'polypeptide(L)'
;MNMRNLLWPVSGLLSATLLLSGCFNEPEEHQTSHHDGRIKLAMLQPPRSGLTPLSDDAFKLSRWSTAETLVVLDKLGEAQPALATKWQQIDDQSWRFELRPNVHFHDNTTLNAATVVNALTVASTAAPKPRILDGVQLTVKADGDNAVIVSTAKADPLLPQRLSSPQLAILSTAAYGKNGVVNPINTGSGPFVLRTVTGTSSAVLDRFDGYWGDKAQASGIDVSFVSDGAARAAALRTGTADIVEAIPVSQAPLLDQSLVHEVPMPRTNTLYLNTRHGVMQDPAMRAAVRDAINRQQLVDNVYEKRADIAQGLLGPALPWAAKLRQPVANPVKAGTPAGATITLATFSDRAELPEVAVYLAQQLTAAGFTVKQVVREYAQIESDALAGKFDAFILSRATVLDSGDPVAYLYSDFACEGSFNIAQLCRPEIDQALQKAAAIPAGVARRQAIMQAENLILASDAAIPMLHERVIQGESAQVKDALRDPRERTLINAATHIASSAK
;
A
#
# COMPACT_ATOMS: atom_id res chain seq x y z
N MET A 1 39.25 -56.11 -35.18
CA MET A 1 39.00 -57.43 -35.80
C MET A 1 37.58 -57.41 -36.37
N ASN A 2 37.48 -57.45 -37.70
CA ASN A 2 36.37 -57.84 -38.55
C ASN A 2 35.04 -57.12 -38.48
N MET A 3 34.72 -56.19 -39.41
CA MET A 3 34.35 -56.36 -40.81
C MET A 3 33.16 -57.31 -40.98
N ARG A 4 32.03 -56.86 -41.58
CA ARG A 4 31.69 -56.91 -43.04
C ARG A 4 30.22 -56.53 -43.17
N ASN A 5 29.89 -55.51 -44.01
CA ASN A 5 29.38 -55.54 -45.37
C ASN A 5 28.11 -56.40 -45.53
N LEU A 6 27.04 -56.02 -46.24
CA LEU A 6 26.91 -55.62 -47.62
C LEU A 6 25.46 -55.39 -48.02
N LEU A 7 25.27 -54.40 -48.88
CA LEU A 7 24.51 -54.34 -50.14
C LEU A 7 22.99 -54.11 -50.19
N TRP A 8 22.70 -53.09 -50.94
CA TRP A 8 21.57 -52.68 -51.75
C TRP A 8 21.11 -53.73 -52.79
N PRO A 9 19.91 -53.60 -53.46
CA PRO A 9 19.62 -52.63 -54.54
C PRO A 9 18.15 -52.15 -54.59
N VAL A 10 17.87 -50.91 -55.02
CA VAL A 10 17.56 -50.27 -56.28
C VAL A 10 16.32 -50.83 -57.06
N SER A 11 15.48 -49.87 -57.39
CA SER A 11 14.67 -49.68 -58.59
C SER A 11 13.16 -49.62 -58.46
N GLY A 12 12.60 -48.51 -58.96
CA GLY A 12 11.32 -48.49 -59.64
C GLY A 12 10.64 -47.15 -59.71
N LEU A 13 10.88 -46.37 -60.78
CA LEU A 13 10.12 -45.19 -61.22
C LEU A 13 8.63 -45.52 -61.38
N LEU A 14 7.71 -44.57 -61.13
CA LEU A 14 6.97 -43.86 -62.17
C LEU A 14 6.05 -42.76 -61.63
N SER A 15 6.02 -41.66 -62.35
CA SER A 15 5.33 -40.41 -62.23
C SER A 15 3.81 -40.51 -62.23
N ALA A 16 3.11 -39.62 -61.52
CA ALA A 16 1.88 -38.98 -61.97
C ALA A 16 1.62 -37.67 -61.18
N THR A 17 1.78 -36.62 -61.92
CA THR A 17 1.31 -35.24 -61.58
C THR A 17 -0.18 -35.18 -61.53
N LEU A 18 -0.73 -34.58 -60.45
CA LEU A 18 -2.03 -33.91 -60.49
C LEU A 18 -2.05 -32.74 -59.48
N LEU A 19 -2.10 -31.59 -60.10
CA LEU A 19 -2.39 -30.30 -59.45
C LEU A 19 -3.81 -30.31 -58.86
N LEU A 20 -3.92 -30.04 -57.56
CA LEU A 20 -5.13 -29.50 -56.95
C LEU A 20 -4.74 -28.47 -55.91
N SER A 21 -4.80 -27.23 -56.33
CA SER A 21 -4.87 -26.04 -55.48
C SER A 21 -6.13 -26.12 -54.63
N GLY A 22 -5.96 -26.47 -53.38
CA GLY A 22 -6.96 -26.34 -52.33
C GLY A 22 -6.50 -25.25 -51.38
N CYS A 23 -7.06 -24.05 -51.52
CA CYS A 23 -7.01 -23.05 -50.47
C CYS A 23 -7.78 -23.62 -49.27
N PHE A 24 -7.07 -24.09 -48.27
CA PHE A 24 -7.60 -24.20 -46.93
C PHE A 24 -7.46 -22.83 -46.29
N ASN A 25 -8.52 -22.04 -46.39
CA ASN A 25 -8.79 -21.04 -45.37
C ASN A 25 -9.13 -21.83 -44.09
N GLU A 26 -8.17 -22.03 -43.22
CA GLU A 26 -8.48 -22.26 -41.83
C GLU A 26 -9.11 -20.95 -41.31
N PRO A 27 -10.34 -20.98 -40.80
CA PRO A 27 -10.81 -19.85 -40.07
C PRO A 27 -9.86 -19.72 -38.89
N GLU A 28 -9.16 -18.58 -38.77
CA GLU A 28 -8.62 -18.13 -37.49
C GLU A 28 -9.80 -18.22 -36.53
N GLU A 29 -9.83 -19.25 -35.70
CA GLU A 29 -10.58 -19.20 -34.47
C GLU A 29 -10.02 -18.01 -33.71
N HIS A 30 -10.65 -16.85 -33.88
CA HIS A 30 -10.65 -15.86 -32.83
C HIS A 30 -11.10 -16.61 -31.60
N GLN A 31 -10.14 -17.02 -30.76
CA GLN A 31 -10.42 -17.35 -29.39
C GLN A 31 -11.06 -16.10 -28.80
N THR A 32 -12.38 -16.01 -28.93
CA THR A 32 -13.18 -15.21 -28.03
C THR A 32 -12.86 -15.77 -26.66
N SER A 33 -11.94 -15.12 -25.96
CA SER A 33 -11.72 -15.37 -24.55
C SER A 33 -13.07 -15.14 -23.89
N HIS A 34 -13.81 -16.22 -23.65
CA HIS A 34 -14.95 -16.18 -22.75
C HIS A 34 -14.36 -15.72 -21.41
N HIS A 35 -14.43 -14.42 -21.16
CA HIS A 35 -14.20 -13.91 -19.83
C HIS A 35 -15.20 -14.64 -18.94
N ASP A 36 -14.70 -15.46 -18.05
CA ASP A 36 -15.50 -16.18 -17.05
C ASP A 36 -16.07 -15.24 -15.99
N GLY A 37 -15.97 -13.94 -16.19
CA GLY A 37 -16.39 -12.86 -15.28
C GLY A 37 -15.41 -12.63 -14.13
N ARG A 38 -14.21 -13.23 -14.17
CA ARG A 38 -13.16 -13.01 -13.19
C ARG A 38 -12.29 -11.81 -13.60
N ILE A 39 -11.84 -11.05 -12.61
CA ILE A 39 -10.94 -9.90 -12.80
C ILE A 39 -9.50 -10.38 -12.63
N LYS A 40 -8.65 -10.16 -13.61
CA LYS A 40 -7.21 -10.42 -13.53
C LYS A 40 -6.51 -9.16 -13.03
N LEU A 41 -5.93 -9.23 -11.84
CA LEU A 41 -5.28 -8.11 -11.16
C LEU A 41 -3.77 -8.34 -11.07
N ALA A 42 -2.96 -7.41 -11.57
CA ALA A 42 -1.52 -7.38 -11.32
C ALA A 42 -1.19 -6.36 -10.22
N MET A 43 -0.64 -6.84 -9.12
CA MET A 43 -0.27 -6.04 -7.95
C MET A 43 1.24 -5.83 -7.85
N LEU A 44 1.60 -4.68 -7.28
CA LEU A 44 2.98 -4.23 -7.11
C LEU A 44 3.80 -5.11 -6.15
N GLN A 45 3.23 -5.44 -5.00
CA GLN A 45 3.97 -6.09 -3.92
C GLN A 45 3.35 -7.42 -3.51
N PRO A 46 4.17 -8.49 -3.40
CA PRO A 46 3.71 -9.75 -2.82
C PRO A 46 3.39 -9.61 -1.32
N PRO A 47 2.65 -10.58 -0.75
CA PRO A 47 2.48 -10.64 0.70
C PRO A 47 3.82 -10.85 1.39
N ARG A 48 4.01 -10.18 2.52
CA ARG A 48 5.23 -10.27 3.34
C ARG A 48 5.04 -11.09 4.62
N SER A 49 3.82 -11.20 5.08
CA SER A 49 3.45 -11.84 6.34
C SER A 49 2.23 -12.74 6.23
N GLY A 50 2.06 -13.42 5.08
CA GLY A 50 0.99 -14.39 4.87
C GLY A 50 -0.41 -13.75 4.81
N LEU A 51 -0.51 -12.49 4.43
CA LEU A 51 -1.75 -11.71 4.38
C LEU A 51 -2.42 -11.52 5.76
N THR A 52 -1.66 -11.62 6.88
CA THR A 52 -2.24 -11.28 8.17
C THR A 52 -2.73 -9.83 8.20
N PRO A 53 -3.93 -9.55 8.74
CA PRO A 53 -4.40 -8.18 8.90
C PRO A 53 -3.57 -7.38 9.92
N LEU A 54 -2.77 -8.04 10.76
CA LEU A 54 -1.95 -7.38 11.78
C LEU A 54 -0.72 -6.65 11.23
N SER A 55 -0.48 -6.73 9.93
CA SER A 55 0.61 -6.07 9.21
C SER A 55 0.10 -5.22 8.06
N ASP A 56 1.01 -4.64 7.27
CA ASP A 56 0.66 -3.91 6.05
C ASP A 56 0.04 -4.79 4.96
N ASP A 57 0.10 -6.10 5.08
CA ASP A 57 -0.64 -7.00 4.20
C ASP A 57 -2.16 -6.84 4.30
N ALA A 58 -2.66 -6.25 5.40
CA ALA A 58 -4.07 -5.88 5.58
C ALA A 58 -4.63 -5.04 4.42
N PHE A 59 -3.80 -4.17 3.83
CA PHE A 59 -4.22 -3.32 2.71
C PHE A 59 -4.54 -4.11 1.44
N LYS A 60 -3.93 -5.27 1.23
CA LYS A 60 -4.28 -6.18 0.13
C LYS A 60 -5.68 -6.75 0.34
N LEU A 61 -5.98 -7.19 1.57
CA LEU A 61 -7.31 -7.70 1.92
C LEU A 61 -8.41 -6.64 1.71
N SER A 62 -8.12 -5.40 2.07
CA SER A 62 -9.01 -4.26 1.86
C SER A 62 -9.20 -3.93 0.38
N ARG A 63 -8.12 -3.92 -0.42
CA ARG A 63 -8.17 -3.64 -1.86
C ARG A 63 -9.00 -4.65 -2.64
N TRP A 64 -9.04 -5.90 -2.18
CA TRP A 64 -9.87 -6.96 -2.76
C TRP A 64 -11.28 -7.01 -2.15
N SER A 65 -11.58 -6.16 -1.18
CA SER A 65 -12.83 -6.18 -0.42
C SER A 65 -13.16 -7.55 0.18
N THR A 66 -12.13 -8.30 0.64
CA THR A 66 -12.34 -9.62 1.28
C THR A 66 -12.51 -9.53 2.79
N ALA A 67 -11.89 -8.55 3.44
CA ALA A 67 -12.00 -8.31 4.88
C ALA A 67 -12.57 -6.91 5.14
N GLU A 68 -13.45 -6.81 6.11
CA GLU A 68 -14.14 -5.57 6.46
C GLU A 68 -13.82 -5.12 7.89
N THR A 69 -14.04 -3.84 8.14
CA THR A 69 -13.83 -3.16 9.43
C THR A 69 -15.16 -2.72 10.02
N LEU A 70 -15.19 -2.31 11.29
CA LEU A 70 -16.40 -1.76 11.91
C LEU A 70 -16.91 -0.53 11.16
N VAL A 71 -15.99 0.31 10.66
CA VAL A 71 -16.25 1.61 10.06
C VAL A 71 -15.43 1.71 8.78
N VAL A 72 -15.93 2.42 7.78
CA VAL A 72 -15.18 2.82 6.58
C VAL A 72 -15.07 4.34 6.52
N LEU A 73 -14.24 4.87 5.64
CA LEU A 73 -14.13 6.33 5.43
C LEU A 73 -14.73 6.72 4.08
N ASP A 74 -15.47 7.83 4.06
CA ASP A 74 -15.88 8.47 2.83
C ASP A 74 -14.72 9.26 2.18
N LYS A 75 -15.01 9.94 1.07
CA LYS A 75 -14.02 10.75 0.33
C LYS A 75 -13.42 11.89 1.15
N LEU A 76 -14.14 12.37 2.16
CA LEU A 76 -13.70 13.46 3.04
C LEU A 76 -12.89 12.95 4.26
N GLY A 77 -12.83 11.63 4.47
CA GLY A 77 -12.20 11.01 5.64
C GLY A 77 -13.13 10.90 6.85
N GLU A 78 -14.43 11.12 6.63
CA GLU A 78 -15.43 10.97 7.69
C GLU A 78 -15.85 9.51 7.83
N ALA A 79 -16.04 9.09 9.08
CA ALA A 79 -16.42 7.72 9.40
C ALA A 79 -17.84 7.41 8.91
N GLN A 80 -18.00 6.29 8.22
CA GLN A 80 -19.26 5.80 7.68
C GLN A 80 -19.54 4.36 8.16
N PRO A 81 -20.82 3.96 8.27
CA PRO A 81 -21.20 2.62 8.68
C PRO A 81 -20.64 1.52 7.77
N ALA A 82 -20.14 0.43 8.40
CA ALA A 82 -19.76 -0.81 7.72
C ALA A 82 -20.29 -2.01 8.54
N LEU A 83 -19.42 -2.77 9.22
CA LEU A 83 -19.89 -3.81 10.15
C LEU A 83 -20.57 -3.26 11.40
N ALA A 84 -20.28 -2.01 11.78
CA ALA A 84 -21.09 -1.24 12.71
C ALA A 84 -22.08 -0.36 11.94
N THR A 85 -23.33 -0.29 12.41
CA THR A 85 -24.39 0.53 11.80
C THR A 85 -24.44 1.94 12.37
N LYS A 86 -24.05 2.10 13.61
CA LYS A 86 -23.95 3.40 14.31
C LYS A 86 -23.02 3.30 15.52
N TRP A 87 -22.57 4.43 16.01
CA TRP A 87 -21.75 4.54 17.21
C TRP A 87 -22.04 5.84 17.94
N GLN A 88 -21.70 5.84 19.22
CA GLN A 88 -21.75 7.05 20.04
C GLN A 88 -20.60 7.05 21.04
N GLN A 89 -20.08 8.22 21.32
CA GLN A 89 -19.12 8.44 22.40
C GLN A 89 -19.84 8.36 23.74
N ILE A 90 -19.31 7.57 24.69
CA ILE A 90 -19.83 7.42 26.04
C ILE A 90 -19.14 8.43 26.96
N ASP A 91 -17.82 8.50 26.83
CA ASP A 91 -16.91 9.41 27.54
C ASP A 91 -15.68 9.70 26.66
N ASP A 92 -14.72 10.47 27.17
CA ASP A 92 -13.53 10.88 26.42
C ASP A 92 -12.67 9.71 25.90
N GLN A 93 -12.78 8.53 26.54
CA GLN A 93 -11.98 7.35 26.24
C GLN A 93 -12.79 6.20 25.62
N SER A 94 -14.09 6.27 25.62
CA SER A 94 -14.95 5.12 25.31
C SER A 94 -16.03 5.45 24.29
N TRP A 95 -16.19 4.55 23.34
CA TRP A 95 -17.21 4.59 22.29
C TRP A 95 -17.97 3.27 22.25
N ARG A 96 -19.30 3.34 22.03
CA ARG A 96 -20.18 2.20 21.83
C ARG A 96 -20.51 2.05 20.36
N PHE A 97 -20.35 0.86 19.81
CA PHE A 97 -20.65 0.52 18.42
C PHE A 97 -21.74 -0.55 18.37
N GLU A 98 -22.80 -0.31 17.59
CA GLU A 98 -23.85 -1.29 17.33
C GLU A 98 -23.53 -2.05 16.04
N LEU A 99 -23.57 -3.38 16.12
CA LEU A 99 -23.17 -4.25 15.02
C LEU A 99 -24.31 -4.43 14.03
N ARG A 100 -23.94 -4.60 12.76
CA ARG A 100 -24.87 -4.93 11.68
C ARG A 100 -25.43 -6.34 11.89
N PRO A 101 -26.76 -6.52 11.85
CA PRO A 101 -27.37 -7.84 11.96
C PRO A 101 -27.17 -8.64 10.66
N ASN A 102 -27.28 -9.97 10.76
CA ASN A 102 -27.27 -10.91 9.62
C ASN A 102 -26.02 -10.83 8.72
N VAL A 103 -24.89 -10.46 9.28
CA VAL A 103 -23.60 -10.55 8.58
C VAL A 103 -23.04 -11.96 8.77
N HIS A 104 -22.71 -12.62 7.67
CA HIS A 104 -22.02 -13.91 7.66
C HIS A 104 -20.56 -13.74 7.24
N PHE A 105 -19.67 -14.44 7.90
CA PHE A 105 -18.30 -14.63 7.45
C PHE A 105 -18.24 -15.68 6.35
N HIS A 106 -17.13 -15.76 5.65
CA HIS A 106 -16.91 -16.71 4.56
C HIS A 106 -16.95 -18.19 5.00
N ASP A 107 -16.79 -18.47 6.28
CA ASP A 107 -16.97 -19.79 6.90
C ASP A 107 -18.40 -20.06 7.39
N ASN A 108 -19.36 -19.20 7.01
CA ASN A 108 -20.78 -19.21 7.41
C ASN A 108 -21.06 -18.97 8.90
N THR A 109 -20.07 -18.61 9.70
CA THR A 109 -20.32 -18.12 11.07
C THR A 109 -20.86 -16.68 11.01
N THR A 110 -21.53 -16.24 12.07
CA THR A 110 -22.18 -14.91 12.11
C THR A 110 -21.37 -13.91 12.93
N LEU A 111 -21.42 -12.65 12.49
CA LEU A 111 -20.90 -11.52 13.24
C LEU A 111 -21.68 -11.32 14.52
N ASN A 112 -20.98 -11.21 15.65
CA ASN A 112 -21.53 -10.86 16.94
C ASN A 112 -20.46 -10.11 17.78
N ALA A 113 -20.84 -9.65 18.97
CA ALA A 113 -19.93 -8.92 19.84
C ALA A 113 -18.68 -9.73 20.22
N ALA A 114 -18.81 -11.05 20.43
CA ALA A 114 -17.69 -11.90 20.80
C ALA A 114 -16.65 -11.99 19.68
N THR A 115 -17.06 -12.06 18.41
CA THR A 115 -16.11 -12.09 17.27
C THR A 115 -15.36 -10.77 17.13
N VAL A 116 -16.01 -9.64 17.36
CA VAL A 116 -15.37 -8.31 17.36
C VAL A 116 -14.40 -8.17 18.53
N VAL A 117 -14.81 -8.57 19.73
CA VAL A 117 -13.93 -8.57 20.92
C VAL A 117 -12.69 -9.40 20.67
N ASN A 118 -12.85 -10.60 20.11
CA ASN A 118 -11.71 -11.46 19.79
C ASN A 118 -10.74 -10.78 18.79
N ALA A 119 -11.26 -10.29 17.66
CA ALA A 119 -10.44 -9.67 16.62
C ALA A 119 -9.64 -8.46 17.13
N LEU A 120 -10.30 -7.54 17.82
CA LEU A 120 -9.66 -6.31 18.32
C LEU A 120 -8.74 -6.59 19.51
N THR A 121 -9.03 -7.58 20.35
CA THR A 121 -8.14 -8.00 21.43
C THR A 121 -6.85 -8.61 20.87
N VAL A 122 -6.95 -9.48 19.87
CA VAL A 122 -5.75 -10.04 19.20
C VAL A 122 -4.92 -8.91 18.59
N ALA A 123 -5.54 -7.96 17.89
CA ALA A 123 -4.81 -6.83 17.31
C ALA A 123 -4.13 -5.97 18.39
N SER A 124 -4.78 -5.70 19.52
CA SER A 124 -4.25 -4.86 20.59
C SER A 124 -3.11 -5.51 21.39
N THR A 125 -3.05 -6.83 21.40
CA THR A 125 -2.04 -7.64 22.14
C THR A 125 -0.98 -8.24 21.24
N ALA A 126 -1.06 -8.05 19.93
CA ALA A 126 -0.11 -8.58 18.96
C ALA A 126 1.33 -8.04 19.19
N ALA A 127 2.32 -8.85 18.82
CA ALA A 127 3.73 -8.46 18.83
C ALA A 127 4.38 -8.93 17.50
N PRO A 128 4.74 -8.01 16.60
CA PRO A 128 4.56 -6.55 16.69
C PRO A 128 3.08 -6.15 16.63
N LYS A 129 2.76 -5.02 17.26
CA LYS A 129 1.42 -4.44 17.23
C LYS A 129 1.14 -3.82 15.85
N PRO A 130 -0.11 -3.88 15.34
CA PRO A 130 -0.49 -3.14 14.14
C PRO A 130 -0.14 -1.66 14.27
N ARG A 131 0.44 -1.07 13.23
CA ARG A 131 0.91 0.32 13.21
C ARG A 131 -0.16 1.33 13.62
N ILE A 132 -1.42 1.11 13.27
CA ILE A 132 -2.53 1.98 13.65
C ILE A 132 -2.73 2.07 15.16
N LEU A 133 -2.20 1.12 15.91
CA LEU A 133 -2.24 1.07 17.36
C LEU A 133 -0.93 1.52 18.03
N ASP A 134 0.02 2.10 17.28
CA ASP A 134 1.22 2.68 17.86
C ASP A 134 0.87 3.80 18.83
N GLY A 135 1.40 3.72 20.04
CA GLY A 135 1.08 4.65 21.11
C GLY A 135 -0.35 4.55 21.65
N VAL A 136 -1.15 3.60 21.17
CA VAL A 136 -2.55 3.43 21.59
C VAL A 136 -2.70 2.10 22.32
N GLN A 137 -3.26 2.16 23.52
CA GLN A 137 -3.72 1.01 24.28
C GLN A 137 -5.24 0.91 24.12
N LEU A 138 -5.66 -0.08 23.36
CA LEU A 138 -7.06 -0.31 23.03
C LEU A 138 -7.58 -1.50 23.83
N THR A 139 -8.76 -1.34 24.42
CA THR A 139 -9.51 -2.41 25.07
C THR A 139 -10.90 -2.48 24.47
N VAL A 140 -11.47 -3.69 24.44
CA VAL A 140 -12.78 -3.92 23.87
C VAL A 140 -13.56 -4.91 24.73
N LYS A 141 -14.85 -4.66 24.93
CA LYS A 141 -15.76 -5.57 25.64
C LYS A 141 -17.11 -5.62 24.96
N ALA A 142 -17.77 -6.75 25.08
CA ALA A 142 -19.14 -6.90 24.60
C ALA A 142 -20.11 -6.07 25.46
N ASP A 143 -21.14 -5.55 24.78
CA ASP A 143 -22.30 -4.92 25.40
C ASP A 143 -23.55 -5.64 24.82
N GLY A 144 -23.86 -6.80 25.40
CA GLY A 144 -24.77 -7.78 24.81
C GLY A 144 -24.16 -8.49 23.60
N ASP A 145 -25.01 -9.08 22.76
CA ASP A 145 -24.56 -9.84 21.58
C ASP A 145 -24.31 -8.95 20.36
N ASN A 146 -24.94 -7.78 20.31
CA ASN A 146 -25.01 -6.94 19.11
C ASN A 146 -24.31 -5.59 19.23
N ALA A 147 -23.54 -5.37 20.28
CA ALA A 147 -22.78 -4.15 20.46
C ALA A 147 -21.46 -4.41 21.19
N VAL A 148 -20.51 -3.53 20.97
CA VAL A 148 -19.22 -3.51 21.68
C VAL A 148 -18.92 -2.11 22.21
N ILE A 149 -18.20 -2.06 23.33
CA ILE A 149 -17.59 -0.83 23.84
C ILE A 149 -16.08 -0.93 23.59
N VAL A 150 -15.55 0.03 22.85
CA VAL A 150 -14.13 0.17 22.57
C VAL A 150 -13.61 1.37 23.34
N SER A 151 -12.53 1.16 24.09
CA SER A 151 -11.93 2.19 24.93
C SER A 151 -10.43 2.29 24.67
N THR A 152 -9.89 3.49 24.88
CA THR A 152 -8.47 3.79 24.78
C THR A 152 -7.96 4.33 26.12
N ALA A 153 -6.69 4.07 26.46
CA ALA A 153 -6.10 4.54 27.72
C ALA A 153 -5.97 6.08 27.82
N LYS A 154 -5.96 6.73 26.66
CA LYS A 154 -6.00 8.21 26.54
C LYS A 154 -7.17 8.58 25.63
N ALA A 155 -7.69 9.80 25.78
CA ALA A 155 -8.75 10.30 24.90
C ALA A 155 -8.36 10.16 23.42
N ASP A 156 -9.22 9.53 22.62
CA ASP A 156 -9.09 9.42 21.16
C ASP A 156 -10.40 9.85 20.49
N PRO A 157 -10.53 11.13 20.16
CA PRO A 157 -11.75 11.66 19.53
C PRO A 157 -11.96 11.15 18.12
N LEU A 158 -10.96 10.53 17.51
CA LEU A 158 -11.03 9.91 16.18
C LEU A 158 -11.01 8.37 16.24
N LEU A 159 -11.44 7.78 17.35
CA LEU A 159 -11.50 6.32 17.47
C LEU A 159 -12.34 5.66 16.37
N PRO A 160 -13.51 6.20 15.94
CA PRO A 160 -14.22 5.63 14.79
C PRO A 160 -13.37 5.59 13.51
N GLN A 161 -12.66 6.67 13.17
CA GLN A 161 -11.77 6.71 12.03
C GLN A 161 -10.61 5.71 12.17
N ARG A 162 -10.04 5.56 13.36
CA ARG A 162 -9.01 4.55 13.65
C ARG A 162 -9.51 3.14 13.38
N LEU A 163 -10.74 2.82 13.77
CA LEU A 163 -11.38 1.52 13.55
C LEU A 163 -11.74 1.26 12.08
N SER A 164 -11.50 2.20 11.19
CA SER A 164 -11.58 2.01 9.74
C SER A 164 -10.28 1.48 9.13
N SER A 165 -9.19 1.39 9.89
CA SER A 165 -7.92 0.87 9.38
C SER A 165 -8.06 -0.59 8.96
N PRO A 166 -7.60 -0.98 7.77
CA PRO A 166 -7.56 -2.39 7.36
C PRO A 166 -6.82 -3.30 8.35
N GLN A 167 -5.90 -2.75 9.14
CA GLN A 167 -5.19 -3.50 10.18
C GLN A 167 -6.08 -3.90 11.37
N LEU A 168 -7.29 -3.35 11.46
CA LEU A 168 -8.31 -3.69 12.46
C LEU A 168 -9.52 -4.39 11.83
N ALA A 169 -9.29 -5.12 10.73
CA ALA A 169 -10.31 -5.93 10.08
C ALA A 169 -10.87 -7.00 11.05
N ILE A 170 -12.16 -7.25 10.93
CA ILE A 170 -12.86 -8.26 11.73
C ILE A 170 -12.97 -9.52 10.89
N LEU A 171 -12.33 -10.59 11.33
CA LEU A 171 -12.39 -11.91 10.71
C LEU A 171 -13.18 -12.86 11.63
N SER A 172 -13.64 -13.97 11.07
CA SER A 172 -14.26 -15.02 11.89
C SER A 172 -13.27 -15.58 12.92
N THR A 173 -13.79 -16.18 13.98
CA THR A 173 -12.95 -16.75 15.06
C THR A 173 -11.97 -17.80 14.56
N ALA A 174 -12.32 -18.51 13.48
CA ALA A 174 -11.46 -19.52 12.86
C ALA A 174 -10.14 -18.96 12.30
N ALA A 175 -10.08 -17.63 12.02
CA ALA A 175 -8.86 -16.99 11.56
C ALA A 175 -7.73 -16.99 12.60
N TYR A 176 -8.07 -16.99 13.88
CA TYR A 176 -7.15 -16.70 14.97
C TYR A 176 -6.61 -17.98 15.60
N GLY A 177 -5.40 -18.36 15.21
CA GLY A 177 -4.69 -19.52 15.73
C GLY A 177 -4.10 -19.32 17.14
N LYS A 178 -3.81 -20.42 17.83
CA LYS A 178 -3.27 -20.42 19.21
C LYS A 178 -1.89 -19.74 19.34
N ASN A 179 -1.15 -19.60 18.25
CA ASN A 179 0.22 -19.07 18.22
C ASN A 179 0.28 -17.61 17.75
N GLY A 180 -0.82 -16.86 17.83
CA GLY A 180 -0.88 -15.48 17.34
C GLY A 180 -0.87 -15.35 15.81
N VAL A 181 -0.90 -16.45 15.07
CA VAL A 181 -1.02 -16.45 13.61
C VAL A 181 -2.47 -16.18 13.26
N VAL A 182 -2.69 -15.21 12.37
CA VAL A 182 -4.02 -14.89 11.84
C VAL A 182 -4.05 -15.29 10.37
N ASN A 183 -4.96 -16.19 10.02
CA ASN A 183 -5.14 -16.69 8.66
C ASN A 183 -6.42 -16.11 8.04
N PRO A 184 -6.33 -15.24 7.01
CA PRO A 184 -7.49 -14.63 6.39
C PRO A 184 -8.23 -15.52 5.39
N ILE A 185 -7.72 -16.70 5.04
CA ILE A 185 -8.33 -17.60 4.06
C ILE A 185 -9.69 -18.09 4.58
N ASN A 186 -10.76 -17.87 3.80
CA ASN A 186 -12.14 -18.21 4.12
C ASN A 186 -12.70 -17.61 5.43
N THR A 187 -12.16 -16.50 5.91
CA THR A 187 -12.54 -15.96 7.23
C THR A 187 -13.00 -14.50 7.23
N GLY A 188 -12.96 -13.82 6.08
CA GLY A 188 -13.47 -12.46 5.92
C GLY A 188 -14.99 -12.40 5.85
N SER A 189 -15.53 -11.22 5.59
CA SER A 189 -16.99 -10.95 5.49
C SER A 189 -17.37 -10.19 4.24
N GLY A 190 -16.41 -9.82 3.40
CA GLY A 190 -16.62 -9.00 2.21
C GLY A 190 -17.20 -9.77 1.02
N PRO A 191 -17.42 -9.07 -0.13
CA PRO A 191 -18.04 -9.68 -1.32
C PRO A 191 -17.19 -10.72 -2.04
N PHE A 192 -15.90 -10.85 -1.69
CA PHE A 192 -14.98 -11.83 -2.26
C PHE A 192 -14.30 -12.67 -1.18
N VAL A 193 -14.34 -13.98 -1.36
CA VAL A 193 -13.71 -14.97 -0.46
C VAL A 193 -12.28 -15.22 -0.91
N LEU A 194 -11.30 -14.97 -0.07
CA LEU A 194 -9.92 -15.41 -0.31
C LEU A 194 -9.85 -16.93 -0.18
N ARG A 195 -9.57 -17.61 -1.28
CA ARG A 195 -9.51 -19.09 -1.33
C ARG A 195 -8.10 -19.63 -1.15
N THR A 196 -7.16 -19.09 -1.91
CA THR A 196 -5.79 -19.58 -1.91
C THR A 196 -4.80 -18.44 -2.04
N VAL A 197 -3.62 -18.65 -1.47
CA VAL A 197 -2.44 -17.81 -1.65
C VAL A 197 -1.28 -18.74 -2.00
N THR A 198 -0.61 -18.49 -3.12
CA THR A 198 0.52 -19.29 -3.58
C THR A 198 1.81 -18.51 -3.35
N GLY A 199 2.39 -18.66 -2.19
CA GLY A 199 3.62 -17.98 -1.80
C GLY A 199 3.58 -16.48 -2.04
N THR A 200 4.52 -15.98 -2.82
CA THR A 200 4.63 -14.58 -3.24
C THR A 200 4.20 -14.35 -4.69
N SER A 201 3.57 -15.34 -5.33
CA SER A 201 3.26 -15.26 -6.77
C SER A 201 1.81 -14.89 -7.05
N SER A 202 0.84 -15.44 -6.33
CA SER A 202 -0.57 -15.25 -6.67
C SER A 202 -1.53 -15.44 -5.49
N ALA A 203 -2.75 -14.95 -5.67
CA ALA A 203 -3.89 -15.25 -4.82
C ALA A 203 -5.16 -15.41 -5.67
N VAL A 204 -6.11 -16.21 -5.20
CA VAL A 204 -7.39 -16.44 -5.87
C VAL A 204 -8.53 -16.14 -4.90
N LEU A 205 -9.48 -15.33 -5.37
CA LEU A 205 -10.70 -15.00 -4.63
C LEU A 205 -11.92 -15.37 -5.48
N ASP A 206 -12.95 -15.88 -4.83
CA ASP A 206 -14.25 -16.16 -5.44
C ASP A 206 -15.32 -15.21 -4.90
N ARG A 207 -16.36 -14.97 -5.67
CA ARG A 207 -17.53 -14.22 -5.22
C ARG A 207 -18.19 -14.91 -4.02
N PHE A 208 -18.57 -14.11 -3.03
CA PHE A 208 -19.34 -14.55 -1.87
C PHE A 208 -20.83 -14.25 -2.06
N ASP A 209 -21.61 -15.27 -2.41
CA ASP A 209 -23.05 -15.10 -2.63
C ASP A 209 -23.84 -14.81 -1.33
N GLY A 210 -23.25 -15.06 -0.17
CA GLY A 210 -23.82 -14.75 1.15
C GLY A 210 -23.47 -13.35 1.69
N TYR A 211 -22.93 -12.49 0.85
CA TYR A 211 -22.56 -11.14 1.27
C TYR A 211 -23.79 -10.32 1.71
N TRP A 212 -23.66 -9.60 2.80
CA TRP A 212 -24.72 -8.80 3.40
C TRP A 212 -25.12 -7.55 2.60
N GLY A 213 -24.22 -7.05 1.75
CA GLY A 213 -24.44 -5.94 0.84
C GLY A 213 -24.84 -6.40 -0.56
N ASP A 214 -24.58 -5.56 -1.56
CA ASP A 214 -24.88 -5.88 -2.95
C ASP A 214 -24.02 -7.04 -3.44
N LYS A 215 -24.62 -8.01 -4.13
CA LYS A 215 -23.91 -9.13 -4.72
C LYS A 215 -22.85 -8.66 -5.69
N ALA A 216 -21.62 -9.18 -5.57
CA ALA A 216 -20.54 -8.86 -6.48
C ALA A 216 -20.90 -9.23 -7.92
N GLN A 217 -20.61 -8.33 -8.86
CA GLN A 217 -20.86 -8.56 -10.28
C GLN A 217 -19.80 -9.48 -10.90
N ALA A 218 -18.54 -9.34 -10.49
CA ALA A 218 -17.49 -10.26 -10.89
C ALA A 218 -17.66 -11.64 -10.21
N SER A 219 -17.29 -12.71 -10.91
CA SER A 219 -17.30 -14.08 -10.36
C SER A 219 -16.11 -14.36 -9.43
N GLY A 220 -15.07 -13.55 -9.48
CA GLY A 220 -13.88 -13.66 -8.64
C GLY A 220 -12.75 -12.73 -9.08
N ILE A 221 -11.63 -12.88 -8.40
CA ILE A 221 -10.41 -12.10 -8.67
C ILE A 221 -9.23 -13.07 -8.72
N ASP A 222 -8.45 -13.00 -9.80
CA ASP A 222 -7.18 -13.70 -9.95
C ASP A 222 -6.05 -12.69 -9.83
N VAL A 223 -5.32 -12.78 -8.73
CA VAL A 223 -4.25 -11.85 -8.40
C VAL A 223 -2.90 -12.43 -8.78
N SER A 224 -2.09 -11.66 -9.48
CA SER A 224 -0.67 -11.91 -9.71
C SER A 224 0.17 -10.83 -9.03
N PHE A 225 1.19 -11.23 -8.28
CA PHE A 225 2.14 -10.30 -7.69
C PHE A 225 3.32 -10.13 -8.62
N VAL A 226 3.49 -8.94 -9.18
CA VAL A 226 4.49 -8.62 -10.21
C VAL A 226 5.28 -7.41 -9.76
N SER A 227 6.44 -7.63 -9.15
CA SER A 227 7.28 -6.55 -8.58
C SER A 227 7.90 -5.66 -9.67
N ASP A 228 8.21 -6.24 -10.84
CA ASP A 228 8.76 -5.49 -11.97
C ASP A 228 7.69 -4.61 -12.65
N GLY A 229 7.96 -3.30 -12.70
CA GLY A 229 7.01 -2.31 -13.23
C GLY A 229 6.78 -2.43 -14.73
N ALA A 230 7.81 -2.76 -15.51
CA ALA A 230 7.68 -2.94 -16.96
C ALA A 230 6.84 -4.19 -17.28
N ALA A 231 7.03 -5.27 -16.52
CA ALA A 231 6.22 -6.47 -16.64
C ALA A 231 4.75 -6.20 -16.28
N ARG A 232 4.47 -5.38 -15.25
CA ARG A 232 3.09 -4.96 -14.93
C ARG A 232 2.45 -4.19 -16.08
N ALA A 233 3.16 -3.19 -16.63
CA ALA A 233 2.67 -2.44 -17.78
C ALA A 233 2.44 -3.33 -19.00
N ALA A 234 3.33 -4.29 -19.25
CA ALA A 234 3.18 -5.27 -20.32
C ALA A 234 1.95 -6.16 -20.11
N ALA A 235 1.63 -6.55 -18.87
CA ALA A 235 0.45 -7.36 -18.57
C ALA A 235 -0.85 -6.67 -18.99
N LEU A 236 -0.96 -5.34 -18.80
CA LEU A 236 -2.09 -4.57 -19.31
C LEU A 236 -2.13 -4.54 -20.83
N ARG A 237 -0.99 -4.25 -21.48
CA ARG A 237 -0.89 -4.15 -22.94
C ARG A 237 -1.24 -5.44 -23.67
N THR A 238 -0.87 -6.58 -23.07
CA THR A 238 -1.13 -7.90 -23.64
C THR A 238 -2.48 -8.50 -23.24
N GLY A 239 -3.24 -7.83 -22.36
CA GLY A 239 -4.51 -8.35 -21.85
C GLY A 239 -4.37 -9.53 -20.86
N THR A 240 -3.16 -9.77 -20.34
CA THR A 240 -2.94 -10.76 -19.27
C THR A 240 -3.37 -10.25 -17.90
N ALA A 241 -3.54 -8.93 -17.73
CA ALA A 241 -4.18 -8.31 -16.58
C ALA A 241 -5.25 -7.31 -17.03
N ASP A 242 -6.34 -7.23 -16.29
CA ASP A 242 -7.44 -6.29 -16.49
C ASP A 242 -7.22 -5.00 -15.70
N ILE A 243 -6.68 -5.12 -14.49
CA ILE A 243 -6.33 -4.01 -13.61
C ILE A 243 -4.86 -4.16 -13.21
N VAL A 244 -4.13 -3.05 -13.24
CA VAL A 244 -2.69 -3.02 -12.91
C VAL A 244 -2.40 -1.89 -11.94
N GLU A 245 -1.78 -2.22 -10.80
CA GLU A 245 -1.31 -1.22 -9.85
C GLU A 245 0.00 -0.56 -10.29
N ALA A 246 0.14 0.71 -10.00
CA ALA A 246 1.40 1.45 -10.06
C ALA A 246 2.20 1.20 -11.35
N ILE A 247 1.62 1.57 -12.48
CA ILE A 247 2.34 1.62 -13.75
C ILE A 247 3.44 2.67 -13.64
N PRO A 248 4.70 2.32 -13.97
CA PRO A 248 5.79 3.28 -13.99
C PRO A 248 5.52 4.47 -14.90
N VAL A 249 5.95 5.65 -14.50
CA VAL A 249 5.83 6.89 -15.28
C VAL A 249 6.41 6.70 -16.70
N SER A 250 7.58 6.07 -16.79
CA SER A 250 8.24 5.79 -18.08
C SER A 250 7.48 4.80 -18.98
N GLN A 251 6.59 3.98 -18.42
CA GLN A 251 5.79 3.02 -19.19
C GLN A 251 4.44 3.59 -19.63
N ALA A 252 3.91 4.59 -18.92
CA ALA A 252 2.61 5.16 -19.22
C ALA A 252 2.47 5.69 -20.66
N PRO A 253 3.46 6.38 -21.27
CA PRO A 253 3.38 6.82 -22.67
C PRO A 253 3.34 5.68 -23.70
N LEU A 254 3.75 4.47 -23.31
CA LEU A 254 3.76 3.30 -24.20
C LEU A 254 2.45 2.54 -24.23
N LEU A 255 1.48 2.96 -23.43
CA LEU A 255 0.15 2.37 -23.32
C LEU A 255 -0.88 3.25 -24.04
N ASP A 256 -2.01 2.66 -24.39
CA ASP A 256 -3.18 3.45 -24.79
C ASP A 256 -3.61 4.34 -23.61
N GLN A 257 -3.68 5.64 -23.86
CA GLN A 257 -3.95 6.63 -22.80
C GLN A 257 -5.35 6.50 -22.21
N SER A 258 -6.28 5.86 -22.91
CA SER A 258 -7.61 5.54 -22.37
C SER A 258 -7.58 4.48 -21.25
N LEU A 259 -6.49 3.71 -21.16
CA LEU A 259 -6.28 2.66 -20.15
C LEU A 259 -5.48 3.16 -18.94
N VAL A 260 -4.98 4.39 -18.98
CA VAL A 260 -4.04 4.95 -18.01
C VAL A 260 -4.76 6.00 -17.16
N HIS A 261 -4.81 5.79 -15.84
CA HIS A 261 -5.51 6.66 -14.91
C HIS A 261 -4.57 7.15 -13.82
N GLU A 262 -4.36 8.46 -13.75
CA GLU A 262 -3.63 9.08 -12.64
C GLU A 262 -4.54 9.23 -11.43
N VAL A 263 -4.12 8.66 -10.31
CA VAL A 263 -4.83 8.78 -9.03
C VAL A 263 -4.04 9.72 -8.13
N PRO A 264 -4.54 10.94 -7.84
CA PRO A 264 -3.90 11.83 -6.88
C PRO A 264 -3.94 11.18 -5.49
N MET A 265 -2.79 10.93 -4.92
CA MET A 265 -2.69 10.25 -3.62
C MET A 265 -1.99 11.12 -2.58
N PRO A 266 -2.33 10.98 -1.30
CA PRO A 266 -1.57 11.57 -0.21
C PRO A 266 -0.28 10.80 0.01
N ARG A 267 0.57 10.74 -1.02
CA ARG A 267 1.81 9.97 -1.03
C ARG A 267 3.00 10.90 -1.25
N THR A 268 3.97 10.81 -0.35
CA THR A 268 5.17 11.65 -0.37
C THR A 268 6.40 10.79 -0.54
N ASN A 269 7.22 11.13 -1.52
CA ASN A 269 8.54 10.58 -1.70
C ASN A 269 9.49 11.30 -0.74
N THR A 270 10.00 10.59 0.24
CA THR A 270 10.76 11.14 1.37
C THR A 270 12.09 10.41 1.51
N LEU A 271 13.15 11.18 1.74
CA LEU A 271 14.44 10.67 2.16
C LEU A 271 14.51 10.66 3.68
N TYR A 272 14.57 9.47 4.27
CA TYR A 272 14.76 9.26 5.71
C TYR A 272 16.25 9.16 6.02
N LEU A 273 16.75 9.93 7.00
CA LEU A 273 18.15 9.94 7.43
C LEU A 273 18.26 9.33 8.84
N ASN A 274 19.14 8.37 8.98
CA ASN A 274 19.33 7.64 10.25
C ASN A 274 19.98 8.54 11.30
N THR A 275 19.24 8.92 12.32
CA THR A 275 19.70 9.87 13.34
C THR A 275 20.55 9.22 14.44
N ARG A 276 20.66 7.89 14.46
CA ARG A 276 21.36 7.14 15.54
C ARG A 276 22.71 6.59 15.14
N HIS A 277 22.97 6.41 13.86
CA HIS A 277 24.17 5.72 13.38
C HIS A 277 24.83 6.46 12.22
N GLY A 278 26.13 6.25 12.08
CA GLY A 278 26.90 6.73 10.95
C GLY A 278 26.99 8.24 10.85
N VAL A 279 27.21 8.71 9.64
CA VAL A 279 27.41 10.13 9.31
C VAL A 279 26.18 10.98 9.63
N MET A 280 24.98 10.38 9.51
CA MET A 280 23.73 11.10 9.72
C MET A 280 23.34 11.34 11.19
N GLN A 281 24.16 10.86 12.17
CA GLN A 281 24.03 11.30 13.56
C GLN A 281 24.27 12.82 13.68
N ASP A 282 25.18 13.37 12.89
CA ASP A 282 25.51 14.79 12.90
C ASP A 282 24.39 15.59 12.22
N PRO A 283 23.71 16.50 12.96
CA PRO A 283 22.69 17.37 12.36
C PRO A 283 23.23 18.23 11.21
N ALA A 284 24.52 18.66 11.27
CA ALA A 284 25.12 19.45 10.20
C ALA A 284 25.29 18.64 8.90
N MET A 285 25.53 17.33 9.00
CA MET A 285 25.58 16.44 7.84
C MET A 285 24.17 16.20 7.25
N ARG A 286 23.14 16.06 8.08
CA ARG A 286 21.75 15.99 7.58
C ARG A 286 21.34 17.28 6.88
N ALA A 287 21.73 18.44 7.44
CA ALA A 287 21.51 19.73 6.79
C ALA A 287 22.25 19.83 5.43
N ALA A 288 23.47 19.30 5.33
CA ALA A 288 24.19 19.24 4.06
C ALA A 288 23.47 18.39 3.02
N VAL A 289 22.86 17.25 3.42
CA VAL A 289 22.01 16.45 2.54
C VAL A 289 20.76 17.23 2.11
N ARG A 290 20.06 17.88 3.05
CA ARG A 290 18.88 18.70 2.75
C ARG A 290 19.16 19.77 1.70
N ASP A 291 20.28 20.48 1.86
CA ASP A 291 20.65 21.62 1.01
C ASP A 291 21.17 21.16 -0.38
N ALA A 292 21.64 19.91 -0.48
CA ALA A 292 22.12 19.34 -1.74
C ALA A 292 21.00 18.90 -2.70
N ILE A 293 19.79 18.66 -2.21
CA ILE A 293 18.69 18.05 -3.00
C ILE A 293 18.04 19.08 -3.93
N ASN A 294 18.15 18.85 -5.22
CA ASN A 294 17.40 19.56 -6.26
C ASN A 294 16.11 18.82 -6.58
N ARG A 295 15.01 19.20 -5.91
CA ARG A 295 13.69 18.58 -6.06
C ARG A 295 13.09 18.77 -7.45
N GLN A 296 13.32 19.93 -8.08
CA GLN A 296 12.82 20.20 -9.42
C GLN A 296 13.38 19.21 -10.43
N GLN A 297 14.66 18.87 -10.33
CA GLN A 297 15.29 17.91 -11.22
C GLN A 297 14.66 16.51 -11.08
N LEU A 298 14.27 16.10 -9.86
CA LEU A 298 13.58 14.83 -9.63
C LEU A 298 12.19 14.82 -10.29
N VAL A 299 11.44 15.91 -10.13
CA VAL A 299 10.09 16.03 -10.71
C VAL A 299 10.15 16.05 -12.23
N ASP A 300 11.07 16.80 -12.82
CA ASP A 300 11.14 16.96 -14.27
C ASP A 300 11.69 15.72 -14.98
N ASN A 301 12.71 15.10 -14.41
CA ASN A 301 13.48 14.05 -15.10
C ASN A 301 13.04 12.64 -14.73
N VAL A 302 12.58 12.39 -13.49
CA VAL A 302 12.13 11.05 -13.07
C VAL A 302 10.63 10.92 -13.20
N TYR A 303 9.88 11.94 -12.79
CA TYR A 303 8.42 11.91 -12.77
C TYR A 303 7.75 12.55 -13.99
N GLU A 304 8.52 13.02 -14.98
CA GLU A 304 7.99 13.64 -16.22
C GLU A 304 6.93 14.71 -15.92
N LYS A 305 7.15 15.50 -14.88
CA LYS A 305 6.23 16.53 -14.34
C LYS A 305 4.91 15.98 -13.78
N ARG A 306 4.82 14.68 -13.52
CA ARG A 306 3.64 14.01 -12.89
C ARG A 306 3.74 13.95 -11.37
N ALA A 307 4.42 14.90 -10.76
CA ALA A 307 4.55 15.04 -9.31
C ALA A 307 4.67 16.51 -8.93
N ASP A 308 4.37 16.82 -7.67
CA ASP A 308 4.48 18.16 -7.11
C ASP A 308 5.69 18.26 -6.18
N ILE A 309 6.45 19.36 -6.22
CA ILE A 309 7.57 19.58 -5.30
C ILE A 309 7.06 19.62 -3.86
N ALA A 310 7.63 18.81 -2.97
CA ALA A 310 7.25 18.80 -1.58
C ALA A 310 7.90 19.94 -0.79
N GLN A 311 7.08 20.63 0.00
CA GLN A 311 7.50 21.60 1.01
C GLN A 311 7.38 21.06 2.44
N GLY A 312 6.77 19.88 2.60
CA GLY A 312 6.59 19.19 3.86
C GLY A 312 6.16 17.74 3.61
N LEU A 313 5.92 17.01 4.69
CA LEU A 313 5.53 15.61 4.64
C LEU A 313 4.10 15.43 4.12
N LEU A 314 3.21 16.40 4.40
CA LEU A 314 1.81 16.37 4.01
C LEU A 314 1.60 17.16 2.72
N GLY A 315 1.07 16.50 1.69
CA GLY A 315 0.98 17.03 0.32
C GLY A 315 -0.39 17.60 -0.05
N PRO A 316 -0.61 17.86 -1.36
CA PRO A 316 -1.81 18.51 -1.90
C PRO A 316 -3.13 17.77 -1.62
N ALA A 317 -3.07 16.46 -1.36
CA ALA A 317 -4.25 15.70 -0.95
C ALA A 317 -4.83 16.16 0.41
N LEU A 318 -4.06 16.93 1.17
CA LEU A 318 -4.48 17.62 2.39
C LEU A 318 -4.32 19.14 2.21
N PRO A 319 -5.24 19.83 1.51
CA PRO A 319 -5.07 21.23 1.09
C PRO A 319 -4.85 22.21 2.23
N TRP A 320 -5.32 21.88 3.44
CA TRP A 320 -5.13 22.69 4.63
C TRP A 320 -3.66 22.69 5.11
N ALA A 321 -2.87 21.64 4.79
CA ALA A 321 -1.49 21.52 5.23
C ALA A 321 -0.62 22.65 4.64
N ALA A 322 -0.71 22.91 3.34
CA ALA A 322 0.02 24.00 2.70
C ALA A 322 -0.34 25.38 3.28
N LYS A 323 -1.62 25.59 3.61
CA LYS A 323 -2.09 26.86 4.19
C LYS A 323 -1.62 27.11 5.61
N LEU A 324 -1.40 26.06 6.39
CA LEU A 324 -1.01 26.15 7.81
C LEU A 324 0.48 25.94 8.02
N ARG A 325 1.23 25.51 6.99
CA ARG A 325 2.66 25.25 7.10
C ARG A 325 3.44 26.52 7.40
N GLN A 326 4.31 26.43 8.41
CA GLN A 326 5.23 27.48 8.77
C GLN A 326 6.65 27.07 8.36
N PRO A 327 7.51 28.00 7.92
CA PRO A 327 8.92 27.72 7.73
C PRO A 327 9.57 27.19 9.01
N VAL A 328 10.57 26.32 8.85
CA VAL A 328 11.39 25.89 9.99
C VAL A 328 12.17 27.09 10.51
N ALA A 329 11.97 27.45 11.77
CA ALA A 329 12.71 28.53 12.40
C ALA A 329 14.15 28.05 12.70
N ASN A 330 15.14 28.87 12.36
CA ASN A 330 16.55 28.60 12.66
C ASN A 330 17.01 27.21 12.19
N PRO A 331 16.93 26.87 10.88
CA PRO A 331 17.36 25.58 10.38
C PRO A 331 18.84 25.38 10.69
N VAL A 332 19.21 24.12 10.94
CA VAL A 332 20.61 23.74 11.15
C VAL A 332 21.42 24.12 9.91
N LYS A 333 22.59 24.69 10.11
CA LYS A 333 23.55 25.02 9.03
C LYS A 333 24.20 23.75 8.52
N ALA A 334 24.33 23.65 7.21
CA ALA A 334 25.05 22.56 6.56
C ALA A 334 26.51 22.52 6.97
N GLY A 335 26.99 21.34 7.30
CA GLY A 335 28.40 21.04 7.49
C GLY A 335 29.09 20.72 6.16
N THR A 336 30.42 20.51 6.21
CA THR A 336 31.20 20.09 5.06
C THR A 336 31.35 18.57 5.04
N PRO A 337 30.84 17.86 4.03
CA PRO A 337 30.87 16.39 3.97
C PRO A 337 32.28 15.78 3.94
N ALA A 338 33.25 16.44 3.32
CA ALA A 338 34.69 16.04 3.28
C ALA A 338 34.91 14.56 2.87
N GLY A 339 34.14 14.06 1.93
CA GLY A 339 34.23 12.68 1.44
C GLY A 339 33.56 11.65 2.32
N ALA A 340 32.80 12.05 3.35
CA ALA A 340 32.07 11.14 4.20
C ALA A 340 31.20 10.17 3.39
N THR A 341 31.29 8.87 3.70
CA THR A 341 30.55 7.82 2.97
C THR A 341 29.17 7.65 3.58
N ILE A 342 28.15 7.62 2.74
CA ILE A 342 26.76 7.31 3.08
C ILE A 342 26.24 6.13 2.25
N THR A 343 25.47 5.25 2.88
CA THR A 343 24.73 4.19 2.21
C THR A 343 23.33 4.68 1.96
N LEU A 344 23.00 4.91 0.67
CA LEU A 344 21.69 5.32 0.20
C LEU A 344 20.92 4.09 -0.30
N ALA A 345 19.80 3.77 0.32
CA ALA A 345 19.03 2.59 0.00
C ALA A 345 17.61 2.94 -0.47
N THR A 346 17.05 2.07 -1.30
CA THR A 346 15.66 2.11 -1.74
C THR A 346 15.22 0.75 -2.27
N PHE A 347 13.97 0.66 -2.78
CA PHE A 347 13.42 -0.57 -3.33
C PHE A 347 13.01 -0.41 -4.79
N SER A 348 12.97 -1.55 -5.50
CA SER A 348 12.77 -1.60 -6.95
C SER A 348 11.32 -1.76 -7.39
N ASP A 349 10.40 -2.10 -6.48
CA ASP A 349 8.99 -2.35 -6.80
C ASP A 349 8.28 -1.11 -7.38
N ARG A 350 8.76 0.08 -7.02
CA ARG A 350 8.41 1.35 -7.67
C ARG A 350 9.60 1.79 -8.53
N ALA A 351 9.44 1.71 -9.83
CA ALA A 351 10.54 1.89 -10.78
C ALA A 351 11.21 3.27 -10.68
N GLU A 352 10.46 4.29 -10.29
CA GLU A 352 10.97 5.65 -10.12
C GLU A 352 11.96 5.80 -8.96
N LEU A 353 11.84 4.97 -7.91
CA LEU A 353 12.69 5.11 -6.72
C LEU A 353 14.18 4.80 -6.97
N PRO A 354 14.56 3.75 -7.71
CA PRO A 354 15.95 3.58 -8.13
C PRO A 354 16.48 4.73 -8.97
N GLU A 355 15.64 5.33 -9.82
CA GLU A 355 16.03 6.50 -10.61
C GLU A 355 16.24 7.73 -9.72
N VAL A 356 15.35 7.98 -8.76
CA VAL A 356 15.54 9.02 -7.73
C VAL A 356 16.86 8.80 -6.99
N ALA A 357 17.19 7.54 -6.62
CA ALA A 357 18.44 7.22 -5.94
C ALA A 357 19.66 7.58 -6.78
N VAL A 358 19.62 7.37 -8.10
CA VAL A 358 20.72 7.77 -9.01
C VAL A 358 20.90 9.29 -9.01
N TYR A 359 19.82 10.06 -9.16
CA TYR A 359 19.90 11.53 -9.12
C TYR A 359 20.38 12.05 -7.77
N LEU A 360 19.88 11.50 -6.66
CA LEU A 360 20.33 11.86 -5.32
C LEU A 360 21.82 11.55 -5.13
N ALA A 361 22.27 10.37 -5.58
CA ALA A 361 23.68 10.01 -5.48
C ALA A 361 24.58 11.01 -6.22
N GLN A 362 24.18 11.48 -7.41
CA GLN A 362 24.89 12.51 -8.16
C GLN A 362 24.92 13.85 -7.40
N GLN A 363 23.78 14.30 -6.90
CA GLN A 363 23.65 15.56 -6.15
C GLN A 363 24.47 15.54 -4.85
N LEU A 364 24.41 14.43 -4.10
CA LEU A 364 25.17 14.26 -2.86
C LEU A 364 26.67 14.12 -3.11
N THR A 365 27.07 13.47 -4.21
CA THR A 365 28.47 13.40 -4.61
C THR A 365 29.01 14.79 -4.99
N ALA A 366 28.23 15.59 -5.70
CA ALA A 366 28.57 16.97 -6.02
C ALA A 366 28.67 17.85 -4.76
N ALA A 367 27.91 17.53 -3.71
CA ALA A 367 28.01 18.20 -2.40
C ALA A 367 29.21 17.73 -1.54
N GLY A 368 29.96 16.73 -1.98
CA GLY A 368 31.17 16.25 -1.33
C GLY A 368 31.03 14.96 -0.51
N PHE A 369 29.91 14.24 -0.61
CA PHE A 369 29.77 12.89 -0.05
C PHE A 369 30.32 11.80 -0.99
N THR A 370 30.62 10.64 -0.42
CA THR A 370 30.79 9.38 -1.18
C THR A 370 29.54 8.55 -0.99
N VAL A 371 28.83 8.18 -2.07
CA VAL A 371 27.52 7.50 -1.99
C VAL A 371 27.64 6.06 -2.45
N LYS A 372 27.20 5.13 -1.59
CA LYS A 372 27.00 3.70 -1.92
C LYS A 372 25.52 3.44 -2.03
N GLN A 373 25.05 2.96 -3.18
CA GLN A 373 23.64 2.67 -3.42
C GLN A 373 23.31 1.20 -3.14
N VAL A 374 22.17 0.95 -2.51
CA VAL A 374 21.58 -0.38 -2.28
C VAL A 374 20.15 -0.37 -2.77
N VAL A 375 19.84 -1.26 -3.72
CA VAL A 375 18.48 -1.43 -4.26
C VAL A 375 18.11 -2.90 -4.18
N ARG A 376 16.98 -3.21 -3.54
CA ARG A 376 16.39 -4.56 -3.44
C ARG A 376 14.88 -4.47 -3.55
N GLU A 377 14.20 -5.59 -3.71
CA GLU A 377 12.74 -5.63 -3.56
C GLU A 377 12.32 -5.24 -2.13
N TYR A 378 11.17 -4.60 -2.00
CA TYR A 378 10.70 -4.08 -0.71
C TYR A 378 10.60 -5.17 0.37
N ALA A 379 10.08 -6.33 0.01
CA ALA A 379 9.98 -7.47 0.92
C ALA A 379 11.33 -7.96 1.50
N GLN A 380 12.43 -7.64 0.82
CA GLN A 380 13.78 -8.04 1.22
C GLN A 380 14.55 -6.94 1.96
N ILE A 381 14.15 -5.68 1.83
CA ILE A 381 14.90 -4.54 2.36
C ILE A 381 14.25 -3.88 3.58
N GLU A 382 12.94 -4.03 3.76
CA GLU A 382 12.16 -3.35 4.81
C GLU A 382 12.73 -3.61 6.22
N SER A 383 13.00 -4.86 6.57
CA SER A 383 13.53 -5.21 7.88
C SER A 383 14.91 -4.59 8.15
N ASP A 384 15.74 -4.49 7.14
CA ASP A 384 17.05 -3.85 7.24
C ASP A 384 16.92 -2.33 7.41
N ALA A 385 15.97 -1.71 6.72
CA ALA A 385 15.67 -0.30 6.87
C ALA A 385 15.16 0.03 8.29
N LEU A 386 14.21 -0.77 8.78
CA LEU A 386 13.68 -0.64 10.15
C LEU A 386 14.74 -0.91 11.23
N ALA A 387 15.69 -1.78 10.96
CA ALA A 387 16.83 -2.03 11.84
C ALA A 387 17.91 -0.93 11.79
N GLY A 388 17.74 0.11 10.95
CA GLY A 388 18.68 1.23 10.84
C GLY A 388 19.99 0.88 10.15
N LYS A 389 20.00 -0.12 9.23
CA LYS A 389 21.24 -0.56 8.56
C LYS A 389 21.75 0.38 7.48
N PHE A 390 20.97 1.39 7.10
CA PHE A 390 21.31 2.37 6.07
C PHE A 390 21.42 3.76 6.65
N ASP A 391 22.31 4.60 6.11
CA ASP A 391 22.43 6.01 6.50
C ASP A 391 21.24 6.83 5.97
N ALA A 392 20.77 6.50 4.77
CA ALA A 392 19.69 7.18 4.09
C ALA A 392 18.80 6.16 3.36
N PHE A 393 17.47 6.35 3.43
CA PHE A 393 16.49 5.48 2.80
C PHE A 393 15.42 6.29 2.08
N ILE A 394 15.20 5.98 0.79
CA ILE A 394 14.14 6.62 0.00
C ILE A 394 12.87 5.77 0.09
N LEU A 395 11.76 6.38 0.48
CA LEU A 395 10.47 5.73 0.60
C LEU A 395 9.36 6.60 0.01
N SER A 396 8.51 5.99 -0.81
CA SER A 396 7.23 6.56 -1.20
C SER A 396 6.21 6.20 -0.13
N ARG A 397 5.78 7.18 0.66
CA ARG A 397 5.00 6.98 1.87
C ARG A 397 3.59 7.57 1.77
N ALA A 398 2.58 6.72 1.93
CA ALA A 398 1.21 7.19 2.06
C ALA A 398 0.97 7.77 3.47
N THR A 399 0.45 9.00 3.53
CA THR A 399 0.43 9.81 4.75
C THR A 399 -0.90 9.78 5.52
N VAL A 400 -1.96 9.23 4.92
CA VAL A 400 -3.29 9.10 5.55
C VAL A 400 -3.93 7.73 5.36
N LEU A 401 -3.12 6.74 4.96
CA LEU A 401 -3.57 5.41 4.58
C LEU A 401 -4.36 4.70 5.68
N ASP A 402 -3.91 4.83 6.93
CA ASP A 402 -4.41 4.01 8.04
C ASP A 402 -5.78 4.48 8.58
N SER A 403 -5.94 5.77 8.82
CA SER A 403 -7.16 6.30 9.47
C SER A 403 -7.73 7.55 8.78
N GLY A 404 -7.19 7.94 7.63
CA GLY A 404 -7.55 9.21 6.99
C GLY A 404 -7.01 10.46 7.71
N ASP A 405 -6.32 10.28 8.84
CA ASP A 405 -5.71 11.34 9.64
C ASP A 405 -4.19 11.14 9.69
N PRO A 406 -3.38 12.19 9.47
CA PRO A 406 -1.93 12.05 9.40
C PRO A 406 -1.24 11.81 10.74
N VAL A 407 -1.92 11.97 11.87
CA VAL A 407 -1.31 11.75 13.20
C VAL A 407 -0.81 10.32 13.36
N ALA A 408 -1.58 9.34 12.92
CA ALA A 408 -1.18 7.94 12.99
C ALA A 408 0.10 7.68 12.18
N TYR A 409 0.19 8.24 10.99
CA TYR A 409 1.40 8.18 10.15
C TYR A 409 2.60 8.87 10.84
N LEU A 410 2.42 10.12 11.29
CA LEU A 410 3.52 10.88 11.91
C LEU A 410 4.01 10.20 13.18
N TYR A 411 3.11 9.62 13.97
CA TYR A 411 3.48 8.87 15.16
C TYR A 411 4.25 7.59 14.82
N SER A 412 3.72 6.79 13.91
CA SER A 412 4.34 5.55 13.47
C SER A 412 5.77 5.74 12.93
N ASP A 413 5.98 6.80 12.15
CA ASP A 413 7.23 7.00 11.44
C ASP A 413 8.26 7.85 12.22
N PHE A 414 7.83 8.66 13.22
CA PHE A 414 8.70 9.64 13.84
C PHE A 414 8.67 9.70 15.38
N ALA A 415 7.74 9.02 16.05
CA ALA A 415 7.77 8.90 17.51
C ALA A 415 8.85 7.91 17.97
N CYS A 416 9.34 8.06 19.21
CA CYS A 416 10.32 7.16 19.79
C CYS A 416 9.87 5.69 19.76
N GLU A 417 8.59 5.43 20.03
CA GLU A 417 7.97 4.10 20.04
C GLU A 417 7.24 3.76 18.72
N GLY A 418 7.51 4.52 17.65
CA GLY A 418 6.90 4.28 16.36
C GLY A 418 7.40 3.00 15.71
N SER A 419 6.50 2.13 15.25
CA SER A 419 6.86 0.82 14.68
C SER A 419 7.47 0.91 13.28
N PHE A 420 7.38 2.06 12.62
CA PHE A 420 7.90 2.28 11.27
C PHE A 420 8.96 3.39 11.21
N ASN A 421 9.69 3.59 12.28
CA ASN A 421 10.67 4.68 12.43
C ASN A 421 12.00 4.35 11.75
N ILE A 422 12.05 4.42 10.42
CA ILE A 422 13.25 4.17 9.60
C ILE A 422 14.38 5.16 9.94
N ALA A 423 14.04 6.42 10.23
CA ALA A 423 15.01 7.44 10.60
C ALA A 423 15.63 7.22 11.99
N GLN A 424 15.14 6.26 12.77
CA GLN A 424 15.56 6.04 14.16
C GLN A 424 15.47 7.32 15.02
N LEU A 425 14.52 8.19 14.68
CA LEU A 425 14.32 9.48 15.35
C LEU A 425 13.67 9.23 16.72
N CYS A 426 14.24 9.84 17.75
CA CYS A 426 13.63 9.81 19.07
C CYS A 426 13.87 11.15 19.77
N ARG A 427 12.83 11.98 19.80
CA ARG A 427 12.85 13.30 20.43
C ARG A 427 11.57 13.49 21.24
N PRO A 428 11.67 13.64 22.59
CA PRO A 428 10.50 13.77 23.45
C PRO A 428 9.55 14.90 23.08
N GLU A 429 10.06 16.00 22.55
CA GLU A 429 9.24 17.13 22.11
C GLU A 429 8.36 16.79 20.89
N ILE A 430 8.81 15.88 20.02
CA ILE A 430 8.02 15.38 18.88
C ILE A 430 6.92 14.45 19.41
N ASP A 431 7.25 13.53 20.29
CA ASP A 431 6.27 12.63 20.92
C ASP A 431 5.16 13.42 21.64
N GLN A 432 5.54 14.44 22.40
CA GLN A 432 4.58 15.31 23.08
C GLN A 432 3.68 16.08 22.10
N ALA A 433 4.24 16.62 21.03
CA ALA A 433 3.48 17.33 20.00
C ALA A 433 2.48 16.40 19.29
N LEU A 434 2.90 15.16 18.97
CA LEU A 434 2.04 14.14 18.35
C LEU A 434 0.93 13.68 19.31
N GLN A 435 1.25 13.45 20.58
CA GLN A 435 0.26 13.09 21.59
C GLN A 435 -0.76 14.23 21.81
N LYS A 436 -0.30 15.48 21.84
CA LYS A 436 -1.18 16.65 21.90
C LYS A 436 -2.13 16.71 20.70
N ALA A 437 -1.60 16.55 19.49
CA ALA A 437 -2.42 16.55 18.27
C ALA A 437 -3.46 15.42 18.29
N ALA A 438 -3.07 14.22 18.74
CA ALA A 438 -3.95 13.07 18.84
C ALA A 438 -5.15 13.30 19.76
N ALA A 439 -4.99 14.05 20.83
CA ALA A 439 -6.03 14.32 21.83
C ALA A 439 -7.04 15.41 21.41
N ILE A 440 -6.75 16.19 20.37
CA ILE A 440 -7.61 17.29 19.90
C ILE A 440 -8.67 16.74 18.93
N PRO A 441 -9.97 17.04 19.10
CA PRO A 441 -11.01 16.67 18.14
C PRO A 441 -10.74 17.22 16.73
N ALA A 442 -11.40 16.64 15.73
CA ALA A 442 -11.32 17.09 14.34
C ALA A 442 -11.61 18.60 14.23
N GLY A 443 -10.84 19.30 13.40
CA GLY A 443 -11.02 20.74 13.20
C GLY A 443 -9.71 21.52 13.08
N VAL A 444 -9.81 22.84 13.06
CA VAL A 444 -8.66 23.74 12.81
C VAL A 444 -7.57 23.60 13.87
N ALA A 445 -7.95 23.51 15.15
CA ALA A 445 -6.98 23.37 16.24
C ALA A 445 -6.14 22.08 16.14
N ARG A 446 -6.78 20.94 15.73
CA ARG A 446 -6.08 19.69 15.46
C ARG A 446 -5.10 19.84 14.29
N ARG A 447 -5.55 20.44 13.19
CA ARG A 447 -4.70 20.68 12.00
C ARG A 447 -3.49 21.55 12.33
N GLN A 448 -3.66 22.59 13.14
CA GLN A 448 -2.54 23.41 13.62
C GLN A 448 -1.56 22.61 14.48
N ALA A 449 -2.04 21.76 15.39
CA ALA A 449 -1.19 20.90 16.21
C ALA A 449 -0.43 19.87 15.38
N ILE A 450 -1.07 19.32 14.34
CA ILE A 450 -0.41 18.42 13.36
C ILE A 450 0.73 19.15 12.65
N MET A 451 0.50 20.38 12.18
CA MET A 451 1.53 21.15 11.49
C MET A 451 2.68 21.59 12.40
N GLN A 452 2.41 21.78 13.71
CA GLN A 452 3.47 21.99 14.70
C GLN A 452 4.35 20.74 14.86
N ALA A 453 3.75 19.55 14.92
CA ALA A 453 4.49 18.29 14.96
C ALA A 453 5.31 18.07 13.67
N GLU A 454 4.71 18.31 12.50
CA GLU A 454 5.43 18.25 11.22
C GLU A 454 6.65 19.18 11.22
N ASN A 455 6.49 20.41 11.71
CA ASN A 455 7.57 21.40 11.76
C ASN A 455 8.76 20.93 12.63
N LEU A 456 8.49 20.31 13.79
CA LEU A 456 9.54 19.75 14.65
C LEU A 456 10.26 18.58 13.98
N ILE A 457 9.54 17.73 13.26
CA ILE A 457 10.13 16.63 12.47
C ILE A 457 11.05 17.19 11.38
N LEU A 458 10.55 18.14 10.60
CA LEU A 458 11.33 18.79 9.53
C LEU A 458 12.56 19.53 10.08
N ALA A 459 12.44 20.17 11.24
CA ALA A 459 13.56 20.87 11.90
C ALA A 459 14.70 19.92 12.32
N SER A 460 14.43 18.62 12.46
CA SER A 460 15.44 17.60 12.77
C SER A 460 16.26 17.16 11.57
N ASP A 461 15.83 17.49 10.35
CA ASP A 461 16.33 16.94 9.09
C ASP A 461 16.40 15.40 9.05
N ALA A 462 15.63 14.72 9.90
CA ALA A 462 15.53 13.25 9.89
C ALA A 462 14.70 12.73 8.71
N ALA A 463 13.82 13.56 8.18
CA ALA A 463 13.03 13.29 7.00
C ALA A 463 13.06 14.49 6.07
N ILE A 464 13.43 14.26 4.83
CA ILE A 464 13.50 15.29 3.79
C ILE A 464 12.45 14.94 2.73
N PRO A 465 11.26 15.57 2.76
CA PRO A 465 10.26 15.39 1.74
C PRO A 465 10.76 15.97 0.42
N MET A 466 10.67 15.20 -0.66
CA MET A 466 11.19 15.57 -1.97
C MET A 466 10.09 15.98 -2.93
N LEU A 467 9.07 15.13 -3.08
CA LEU A 467 7.94 15.36 -3.97
C LEU A 467 6.71 14.59 -3.50
N HIS A 468 5.55 15.01 -3.99
CA HIS A 468 4.29 14.31 -3.84
C HIS A 468 3.93 13.66 -5.17
N GLU A 469 3.81 12.35 -5.19
CA GLU A 469 3.59 11.58 -6.41
C GLU A 469 2.11 11.32 -6.69
N ARG A 470 1.81 11.05 -7.96
CA ARG A 470 0.53 10.49 -8.39
C ARG A 470 0.77 9.04 -8.80
N VAL A 471 -0.12 8.14 -8.41
CA VAL A 471 -0.01 6.75 -8.81
C VAL A 471 -0.81 6.53 -10.08
N ILE A 472 -0.23 5.80 -11.02
CA ILE A 472 -0.86 5.47 -12.29
C ILE A 472 -1.46 4.07 -12.17
N GLN A 473 -2.80 4.00 -12.26
CA GLN A 473 -3.56 2.76 -12.34
C GLN A 473 -3.87 2.43 -13.79
N GLY A 474 -3.61 1.19 -14.20
CA GLY A 474 -3.99 0.70 -15.51
C GLY A 474 -5.29 -0.08 -15.45
N GLU A 475 -6.20 0.15 -16.39
CA GLU A 475 -7.48 -0.56 -16.49
C GLU A 475 -7.75 -0.93 -17.95
N SER A 476 -8.08 -2.20 -18.23
CA SER A 476 -8.49 -2.60 -19.57
C SER A 476 -9.84 -1.96 -19.94
N ALA A 477 -10.12 -1.82 -21.22
CA ALA A 477 -11.35 -1.17 -21.69
C ALA A 477 -12.63 -1.88 -21.23
N GLN A 478 -12.54 -3.18 -20.92
CA GLN A 478 -13.66 -3.98 -20.42
C GLN A 478 -13.93 -3.78 -18.93
N VAL A 479 -12.98 -3.27 -18.16
CA VAL A 479 -13.16 -3.03 -16.73
C VAL A 479 -14.19 -1.91 -16.53
N LYS A 480 -15.14 -2.17 -15.64
CA LYS A 480 -16.15 -1.21 -15.18
C LYS A 480 -16.09 -1.09 -13.67
N ASP A 481 -16.29 0.12 -13.19
CA ASP A 481 -16.41 0.45 -11.77
C ASP A 481 -15.22 0.02 -10.90
N ALA A 482 -14.01 -0.05 -11.48
CA ALA A 482 -12.79 -0.13 -10.68
C ALA A 482 -12.61 1.15 -9.86
N LEU A 483 -12.17 1.00 -8.63
CA LEU A 483 -12.01 2.14 -7.74
C LEU A 483 -10.62 2.77 -7.88
N ARG A 484 -10.61 4.09 -7.97
CA ARG A 484 -9.40 4.93 -7.97
C ARG A 484 -9.35 5.67 -6.64
N ASP A 485 -9.18 4.86 -5.56
CA ASP A 485 -9.25 5.35 -4.19
C ASP A 485 -7.96 6.12 -3.83
N PRO A 486 -8.06 7.42 -3.51
CA PRO A 486 -6.91 8.21 -3.09
C PRO A 486 -6.21 7.69 -1.83
N ARG A 487 -6.88 6.85 -1.04
CA ARG A 487 -6.31 6.24 0.17
C ARG A 487 -5.76 4.83 -0.06
N GLU A 488 -5.78 4.34 -1.28
CA GLU A 488 -5.30 2.99 -1.65
C GLU A 488 -5.97 1.86 -0.85
N ARG A 489 -7.17 2.07 -0.32
CA ARG A 489 -7.85 1.08 0.51
C ARG A 489 -8.69 0.10 -0.29
N THR A 490 -9.34 0.57 -1.34
CA THR A 490 -10.23 -0.24 -2.16
C THR A 490 -9.85 -0.08 -3.62
N LEU A 491 -9.68 -1.20 -4.32
CA LEU A 491 -9.40 -1.25 -5.74
C LEU A 491 -10.54 -1.95 -6.49
N ILE A 492 -11.04 -3.02 -5.92
CA ILE A 492 -12.13 -3.85 -6.42
C ILE A 492 -13.20 -3.94 -5.34
N ASN A 493 -14.46 -3.68 -5.70
CA ASN A 493 -15.62 -3.84 -4.82
C ASN A 493 -16.72 -4.67 -5.52
N ALA A 494 -17.89 -4.77 -4.91
CA ALA A 494 -19.00 -5.54 -5.47
C ALA A 494 -19.49 -5.05 -6.84
N ALA A 495 -19.34 -3.75 -7.15
CA ALA A 495 -19.74 -3.19 -8.45
C ALA A 495 -18.69 -3.43 -9.55
N THR A 496 -17.43 -3.64 -9.20
CA THR A 496 -16.35 -3.81 -10.18
C THR A 496 -16.56 -5.09 -10.99
N HIS A 497 -16.51 -4.99 -12.32
CA HIS A 497 -16.72 -6.14 -13.19
C HIS A 497 -16.06 -5.99 -14.56
N ILE A 498 -16.02 -7.07 -15.31
CA ILE A 498 -15.62 -7.10 -16.72
C ILE A 498 -16.90 -7.05 -17.56
N ALA A 499 -17.07 -6.00 -18.34
CA ALA A 499 -18.19 -5.89 -19.26
C ALA A 499 -18.12 -6.98 -20.33
N SER A 500 -19.25 -7.63 -20.60
CA SER A 500 -19.34 -8.53 -21.75
C SER A 500 -19.07 -7.75 -23.03
N SER A 501 -18.21 -8.28 -23.90
CA SER A 501 -18.04 -7.71 -25.24
C SER A 501 -19.42 -7.64 -25.89
N ALA A 502 -19.88 -6.44 -26.27
CA ALA A 502 -21.08 -6.31 -27.07
C ALA A 502 -20.87 -7.14 -28.34
N LYS A 503 -21.76 -8.11 -28.58
CA LYS A 503 -21.79 -8.92 -29.81
C LYS A 503 -22.11 -8.05 -31.02
#